data_4360cb95cf06410195ef6e4485cd18cc
#
_entry.id   4360cb95cf06410195ef6e4485cd18cc
#
_cell.length_a   1.000
_cell.length_b   1.000
_cell.length_c   1.000
_cell.angle_alpha   90.00
_cell.angle_beta   90.00
_cell.angle_gamma   90.00
#
_symmetry.space_group_name_H-M   'P 1'
#
loop_
_entity.id
_entity.type
_entity.pdbx_description
1 polymer ?
#
loop_
_entity_poly.entity_id
_entity_poly.type
_entity_poly.pdbx_seq_one_letter_code
_entity_poly.pdbx_strand_id
1 'polypeptide(L)'
;MGRVTATAWSSVSDYVHSLGLDAYLVGGAVRDQLLGRRAKDEDFVVPGVGHAELRAALEPHGRVEDLEVGGRVVGVRLYPRDPAARALAPAGIEFAPPRTERSTGPGRHDFEIVADASISLEEDMRRRDFTINAIARRVSTGEVLDPLGGVEDLERGVLRTVSPTSFREDPLRLVRALRFVSQLDVEPDEDTLRQMRESAEAIGVVSGERVGGGVAADGLGELSKLLLGRRPAHALRLARDTGVLLHLLPEFEPAIGYDQQTRYHELPLDEHHFEAVQLAADAAYPLEIRLALLLHDLGKPQAAWRGRDGRLHFYANPALGKRGHADIGAEIAGRVLARLRYPTRLRMHVTRLVLRHMFTTPEAEVDLRAREFLARHGERLAFDLVAHKHADLRAKGRPVDEEVRALETFRGALEAQRSSPHRLSDLAVDGNDLIRLGFVPGPRLGEVLRRLLDLVVADPSRNERQGLLDEARRLLEEMQA
;
A
#
# COMPACT_ATOMS: atom_id res chain seq x y z
N MET A 1 49.02 23.44 6.15
CA MET A 1 47.79 22.65 6.33
C MET A 1 46.86 22.91 5.13
N GLY A 2 46.99 22.06 4.10
CA GLY A 2 46.15 22.16 2.90
C GLY A 2 44.70 21.80 3.26
N ARG A 3 43.74 22.67 2.88
CA ARG A 3 42.33 22.33 2.88
C ARG A 3 42.16 21.19 1.88
N VAL A 4 41.84 19.99 2.36
CA VAL A 4 41.30 18.93 1.55
C VAL A 4 39.96 19.46 1.03
N THR A 5 39.90 19.86 -0.23
CA THR A 5 38.64 20.16 -0.90
C THR A 5 37.82 18.87 -0.89
N ALA A 6 36.71 18.86 -0.16
CA ALA A 6 35.80 17.73 -0.17
C ALA A 6 35.38 17.49 -1.62
N THR A 7 35.69 16.31 -2.14
CA THR A 7 35.26 15.91 -3.49
C THR A 7 33.74 15.80 -3.46
N ALA A 8 33.03 16.63 -4.20
CA ALA A 8 31.58 16.54 -4.33
C ALA A 8 31.29 15.44 -5.35
N TRP A 9 30.77 14.31 -4.88
CA TRP A 9 30.29 13.23 -5.74
C TRP A 9 28.98 13.64 -6.41
N SER A 10 28.82 13.42 -7.72
CA SER A 10 27.58 13.71 -8.43
C SER A 10 26.55 12.59 -8.28
N SER A 11 27.00 11.36 -8.01
CA SER A 11 26.18 10.16 -7.84
C SER A 11 26.86 9.14 -6.91
N VAL A 12 26.09 8.13 -6.46
CA VAL A 12 26.64 6.97 -5.75
C VAL A 12 27.58 6.19 -6.68
N SER A 13 27.24 6.04 -7.95
CA SER A 13 28.08 5.37 -8.94
C SER A 13 29.43 6.05 -9.12
N ASP A 14 29.53 7.40 -9.08
CA ASP A 14 30.83 8.11 -9.15
C ASP A 14 31.71 7.80 -7.92
N TYR A 15 31.09 7.74 -6.74
CA TYR A 15 31.82 7.33 -5.54
C TYR A 15 32.30 5.88 -5.65
N VAL A 16 31.44 4.96 -6.10
CA VAL A 16 31.79 3.53 -6.30
C VAL A 16 32.92 3.37 -7.30
N HIS A 17 32.92 4.15 -8.38
CA HIS A 17 34.03 4.18 -9.33
C HIS A 17 35.38 4.52 -8.67
N SER A 18 35.37 5.47 -7.72
CA SER A 18 36.59 5.87 -7.02
C SER A 18 37.18 4.79 -6.09
N LEU A 19 36.40 3.75 -5.76
CA LEU A 19 36.86 2.63 -4.93
C LEU A 19 37.81 1.69 -5.68
N GLY A 20 37.92 1.85 -7.01
CA GLY A 20 38.80 1.01 -7.85
C GLY A 20 38.33 -0.44 -8.07
N LEU A 21 37.08 -0.73 -7.74
CA LEU A 21 36.44 -2.04 -7.96
C LEU A 21 35.88 -2.15 -9.38
N ASP A 22 35.95 -3.34 -9.98
CA ASP A 22 35.20 -3.63 -11.21
C ASP A 22 33.76 -3.92 -10.91
N ALA A 23 33.03 -2.86 -10.51
CA ALA A 23 31.66 -2.91 -10.05
C ALA A 23 30.67 -2.67 -11.20
N TYR A 24 29.54 -3.35 -11.12
CA TYR A 24 28.40 -3.20 -12.03
C TYR A 24 27.17 -2.80 -11.24
N LEU A 25 26.57 -1.68 -11.60
CA LEU A 25 25.20 -1.35 -11.19
C LEU A 25 24.24 -2.33 -11.84
N VAL A 26 23.25 -2.87 -11.08
CA VAL A 26 22.42 -3.97 -11.57
C VAL A 26 20.92 -3.75 -11.30
N GLY A 27 20.08 -4.43 -12.08
CA GLY A 27 18.66 -4.60 -11.79
C GLY A 27 17.82 -3.36 -11.96
N GLY A 28 16.93 -3.11 -10.99
CA GLY A 28 15.96 -2.01 -11.01
C GLY A 28 16.58 -0.63 -11.21
N ALA A 29 17.77 -0.41 -10.68
CA ALA A 29 18.48 0.87 -10.81
C ALA A 29 18.87 1.16 -12.26
N VAL A 30 19.40 0.16 -12.98
CA VAL A 30 19.76 0.31 -14.41
C VAL A 30 18.51 0.54 -15.25
N ARG A 31 17.44 -0.25 -15.02
CA ARG A 31 16.15 -0.08 -15.70
C ARG A 31 15.60 1.34 -15.49
N ASP A 32 15.59 1.83 -14.25
CA ASP A 32 15.02 3.14 -13.92
C ASP A 32 15.86 4.27 -14.56
N GLN A 33 17.19 4.14 -14.60
CA GLN A 33 18.06 5.07 -15.33
C GLN A 33 17.78 5.07 -16.84
N LEU A 34 17.57 3.89 -17.45
CA LEU A 34 17.21 3.78 -18.88
C LEU A 34 15.84 4.43 -19.17
N LEU A 35 14.92 4.39 -18.23
CA LEU A 35 13.62 5.09 -18.31
C LEU A 35 13.69 6.59 -17.96
N GLY A 36 14.89 7.16 -17.72
CA GLY A 36 15.06 8.55 -17.28
C GLY A 36 14.51 8.84 -15.89
N ARG A 37 14.33 7.81 -15.04
CA ARG A 37 13.84 7.93 -13.68
C ARG A 37 15.01 7.88 -12.70
N ARG A 38 14.86 8.57 -11.56
CA ARG A 38 15.83 8.44 -10.47
C ARG A 38 15.68 7.07 -9.82
N ALA A 39 16.77 6.29 -9.76
CA ALA A 39 16.81 5.06 -9.00
C ALA A 39 16.61 5.34 -7.50
N LYS A 40 15.85 4.50 -6.82
CA LYS A 40 15.60 4.61 -5.39
C LYS A 40 16.74 3.99 -4.58
N ASP A 41 17.20 2.82 -5.01
CA ASP A 41 18.29 2.06 -4.40
C ASP A 41 19.26 1.64 -5.50
N GLU A 42 20.55 1.73 -5.26
CA GLU A 42 21.61 1.33 -6.20
C GLU A 42 22.37 0.14 -5.62
N ASP A 43 22.20 -1.04 -6.25
CA ASP A 43 22.88 -2.30 -5.88
C ASP A 43 24.01 -2.58 -6.85
N PHE A 44 25.17 -3.00 -6.31
CA PHE A 44 26.36 -3.26 -7.11
C PHE A 44 26.79 -4.72 -7.01
N VAL A 45 27.15 -5.30 -8.16
CA VAL A 45 27.75 -6.63 -8.25
C VAL A 45 29.21 -6.47 -8.64
N VAL A 46 30.11 -7.19 -7.96
CA VAL A 46 31.56 -7.20 -8.21
C VAL A 46 31.97 -8.63 -8.61
N PRO A 47 32.08 -8.93 -9.90
CA PRO A 47 32.51 -10.26 -10.38
C PRO A 47 33.96 -10.59 -10.03
N GLY A 48 34.28 -11.88 -9.91
CA GLY A 48 35.64 -12.35 -9.69
C GLY A 48 36.21 -12.12 -8.29
N VAL A 49 35.39 -11.62 -7.37
CA VAL A 49 35.80 -11.29 -5.99
C VAL A 49 34.91 -12.05 -5.01
N GLY A 50 35.52 -12.77 -4.07
CA GLY A 50 34.81 -13.46 -3.01
C GLY A 50 34.36 -12.50 -1.91
N HIS A 51 33.42 -12.96 -1.05
CA HIS A 51 32.87 -12.12 0.04
C HIS A 51 33.96 -11.54 0.95
N ALA A 52 34.94 -12.35 1.41
CA ALA A 52 36.00 -11.90 2.30
C ALA A 52 36.93 -10.86 1.64
N GLU A 53 37.23 -11.02 0.39
CA GLU A 53 38.04 -10.11 -0.40
C GLU A 53 37.31 -8.80 -0.67
N LEU A 54 36.03 -8.86 -1.04
CA LEU A 54 35.15 -7.71 -1.22
C LEU A 54 35.04 -6.89 0.07
N ARG A 55 34.84 -7.56 1.21
CA ARG A 55 34.80 -6.90 2.52
C ARG A 55 36.13 -6.19 2.83
N ALA A 56 37.25 -6.89 2.65
CA ALA A 56 38.58 -6.32 2.90
C ALA A 56 38.88 -5.09 2.01
N ALA A 57 38.43 -5.11 0.74
CA ALA A 57 38.55 -3.99 -0.17
C ALA A 57 37.73 -2.76 0.26
N LEU A 58 36.59 -2.94 0.91
CA LEU A 58 35.69 -1.87 1.33
C LEU A 58 35.97 -1.30 2.73
N GLU A 59 36.57 -2.06 3.65
CA GLU A 59 36.87 -1.63 5.04
C GLU A 59 37.66 -0.31 5.14
N PRO A 60 38.65 -0.02 4.26
CA PRO A 60 39.37 1.27 4.31
C PRO A 60 38.45 2.48 4.05
N HIS A 61 37.35 2.28 3.35
CA HIS A 61 36.43 3.34 2.89
C HIS A 61 35.28 3.63 3.85
N GLY A 62 35.04 2.78 4.85
CA GLY A 62 33.96 3.00 5.81
C GLY A 62 33.66 1.82 6.73
N ARG A 63 32.51 1.87 7.38
CA ARG A 63 32.00 0.73 8.16
C ARG A 63 31.31 -0.24 7.21
N VAL A 64 31.68 -1.51 7.30
CA VAL A 64 31.14 -2.60 6.46
C VAL A 64 30.36 -3.56 7.33
N GLU A 65 29.14 -3.85 6.93
CA GLU A 65 28.24 -4.84 7.56
C GLU A 65 27.92 -5.95 6.58
N ASP A 66 27.80 -7.17 7.09
CA ASP A 66 27.38 -8.31 6.26
C ASP A 66 25.89 -8.25 5.96
N LEU A 67 25.52 -8.54 4.74
CA LEU A 67 24.15 -8.74 4.30
C LEU A 67 23.83 -10.23 4.35
N GLU A 68 22.85 -10.58 5.20
CA GLU A 68 22.45 -11.98 5.39
C GLU A 68 21.04 -12.23 4.84
N VAL A 69 20.89 -13.36 4.14
CA VAL A 69 19.61 -13.90 3.71
C VAL A 69 19.55 -15.38 4.08
N GLY A 70 18.53 -15.76 4.86
CA GLY A 70 18.39 -17.14 5.31
C GLY A 70 19.56 -17.68 6.15
N GLY A 71 20.25 -16.80 6.91
CA GLY A 71 21.44 -17.17 7.71
C GLY A 71 22.72 -17.36 6.89
N ARG A 72 22.72 -16.97 5.61
CA ARG A 72 23.89 -16.97 4.75
C ARG A 72 24.27 -15.55 4.36
N VAL A 73 25.55 -15.25 4.39
CA VAL A 73 26.09 -13.97 3.92
C VAL A 73 26.03 -13.94 2.39
N VAL A 74 25.37 -12.94 1.84
CA VAL A 74 25.14 -12.79 0.39
C VAL A 74 25.81 -11.56 -0.21
N GLY A 75 26.37 -10.69 0.62
CA GLY A 75 27.01 -9.45 0.24
C GLY A 75 27.40 -8.63 1.45
N VAL A 76 27.72 -7.38 1.22
CA VAL A 76 28.12 -6.41 2.24
C VAL A 76 27.48 -5.06 2.00
N ARG A 77 27.25 -4.31 3.06
CA ARG A 77 26.80 -2.91 3.03
C ARG A 77 27.89 -2.00 3.56
N LEU A 78 28.34 -1.08 2.71
CA LEU A 78 29.30 -0.05 3.05
C LEU A 78 28.56 1.21 3.52
N TYR A 79 28.89 1.69 4.72
CA TYR A 79 28.56 3.04 5.18
C TYR A 79 29.78 3.93 4.99
N PRO A 80 29.82 4.80 3.98
CA PRO A 80 31.01 5.57 3.61
C PRO A 80 31.52 6.42 4.76
N ARG A 81 32.85 6.50 4.93
CA ARG A 81 33.51 7.44 5.82
C ARG A 81 33.47 8.87 5.27
N ASP A 82 33.53 8.99 3.93
CA ASP A 82 33.39 10.25 3.23
C ASP A 82 32.00 10.88 3.47
N PRO A 83 31.93 12.14 3.99
CA PRO A 83 30.64 12.76 4.31
C PRO A 83 29.75 13.03 3.11
N ALA A 84 30.34 13.33 1.92
CA ALA A 84 29.56 13.61 0.71
C ALA A 84 28.96 12.31 0.16
N ALA A 85 29.72 11.21 0.14
CA ALA A 85 29.21 9.90 -0.23
C ALA A 85 28.12 9.39 0.75
N ARG A 86 28.31 9.64 2.06
CA ARG A 86 27.30 9.29 3.08
C ARG A 86 25.98 10.07 2.89
N ALA A 87 26.07 11.32 2.47
CA ALA A 87 24.89 12.14 2.18
C ALA A 87 24.10 11.62 0.97
N LEU A 88 24.78 11.04 -0.03
CA LEU A 88 24.15 10.40 -1.18
C LEU A 88 23.51 9.05 -0.84
N ALA A 89 24.14 8.27 0.05
CA ALA A 89 23.68 6.94 0.45
C ALA A 89 23.60 6.81 1.99
N PRO A 90 22.64 7.47 2.66
CA PRO A 90 22.53 7.44 4.12
C PRO A 90 22.18 6.06 4.67
N ALA A 91 21.52 5.22 3.88
CA ALA A 91 21.22 3.81 4.22
C ALA A 91 22.39 2.83 3.96
N GLY A 92 23.51 3.33 3.42
CA GLY A 92 24.65 2.53 2.97
C GLY A 92 24.54 2.12 1.50
N ILE A 93 25.62 1.55 0.97
CA ILE A 93 25.74 1.07 -0.43
C ILE A 93 25.90 -0.45 -0.39
N GLU A 94 25.07 -1.17 -1.11
CA GLU A 94 25.10 -2.64 -1.15
C GLU A 94 26.02 -3.16 -2.26
N PHE A 95 26.90 -4.07 -1.89
CA PHE A 95 27.78 -4.77 -2.80
C PHE A 95 27.64 -6.28 -2.61
N ALA A 96 27.65 -7.03 -3.68
CA ALA A 96 27.62 -8.49 -3.63
C ALA A 96 28.53 -9.11 -4.72
N PRO A 97 29.13 -10.28 -4.48
CA PRO A 97 29.59 -11.10 -5.57
C PRO A 97 28.41 -11.62 -6.39
N PRO A 98 28.61 -12.04 -7.66
CA PRO A 98 27.59 -12.76 -8.42
C PRO A 98 27.11 -13.99 -7.63
N ARG A 99 25.84 -14.34 -7.80
CA ARG A 99 25.27 -15.47 -7.07
C ARG A 99 24.22 -16.21 -7.89
N THR A 100 24.00 -17.47 -7.55
CA THR A 100 22.83 -18.24 -7.97
C THR A 100 21.85 -18.36 -6.82
N GLU A 101 20.56 -18.38 -7.13
CA GLU A 101 19.48 -18.52 -6.17
C GLU A 101 18.48 -19.56 -6.64
N ARG A 102 18.04 -20.43 -5.71
CA ARG A 102 16.98 -21.40 -5.95
C ARG A 102 16.02 -21.38 -4.77
N SER A 103 14.72 -21.18 -5.02
CA SER A 103 13.70 -21.30 -3.98
C SER A 103 13.61 -22.77 -3.51
N THR A 104 13.58 -22.96 -2.21
CA THR A 104 13.44 -24.27 -1.54
C THR A 104 12.12 -24.39 -0.77
N GLY A 105 11.30 -23.31 -0.73
CA GLY A 105 10.03 -23.28 -0.03
C GLY A 105 9.28 -21.94 -0.13
N PRO A 106 8.15 -21.81 0.54
CA PRO A 106 7.26 -20.63 0.42
C PRO A 106 7.70 -19.43 1.27
N GLY A 107 8.61 -19.61 2.21
CA GLY A 107 9.04 -18.58 3.16
C GLY A 107 10.02 -17.57 2.54
N ARG A 108 10.21 -16.47 3.24
CA ARG A 108 11.17 -15.42 2.86
C ARG A 108 12.63 -15.92 2.79
N HIS A 109 12.97 -16.87 3.64
CA HIS A 109 14.34 -17.38 3.82
C HIS A 109 14.52 -18.75 3.17
N ASP A 110 13.51 -19.28 2.48
CA ASP A 110 13.54 -20.58 1.83
C ASP A 110 14.21 -20.47 0.45
N PHE A 111 15.50 -20.09 0.45
CA PHE A 111 16.33 -20.01 -0.73
C PHE A 111 17.67 -20.69 -0.49
N GLU A 112 18.07 -21.51 -1.43
CA GLU A 112 19.46 -21.94 -1.54
C GLU A 112 20.21 -20.88 -2.35
N ILE A 113 21.11 -20.17 -1.67
CA ILE A 113 21.89 -19.09 -2.27
C ILE A 113 23.34 -19.53 -2.26
N VAL A 114 23.97 -19.49 -3.44
CA VAL A 114 25.41 -19.70 -3.61
C VAL A 114 25.98 -18.41 -4.20
N ALA A 115 26.79 -17.70 -3.39
CA ALA A 115 27.53 -16.53 -3.81
C ALA A 115 29.03 -16.93 -3.92
N ASP A 116 29.57 -16.89 -5.12
CA ASP A 116 30.93 -17.36 -5.38
C ASP A 116 31.60 -16.52 -6.48
N ALA A 117 32.91 -16.29 -6.32
CA ALA A 117 33.73 -15.53 -7.28
C ALA A 117 33.78 -16.16 -8.68
N SER A 118 33.53 -17.47 -8.80
CA SER A 118 33.52 -18.18 -10.08
C SER A 118 32.24 -18.01 -10.89
N ILE A 119 31.16 -17.54 -10.26
CA ILE A 119 29.89 -17.28 -10.93
C ILE A 119 30.03 -16.04 -11.81
N SER A 120 29.65 -16.16 -13.07
CA SER A 120 29.67 -15.04 -14.01
C SER A 120 28.55 -14.05 -13.74
N LEU A 121 28.73 -12.79 -14.16
CA LEU A 121 27.69 -11.79 -14.10
C LEU A 121 26.43 -12.17 -14.92
N GLU A 122 26.64 -12.87 -16.04
CA GLU A 122 25.57 -13.38 -16.90
C GLU A 122 24.72 -14.44 -16.15
N GLU A 123 25.36 -15.34 -15.40
CA GLU A 123 24.66 -16.33 -14.56
C GLU A 123 23.85 -15.64 -13.47
N ASP A 124 24.37 -14.55 -12.82
CA ASP A 124 23.61 -13.74 -11.87
C ASP A 124 22.39 -13.10 -12.52
N MET A 125 22.48 -12.67 -13.77
CA MET A 125 21.34 -12.11 -14.48
C MET A 125 20.27 -13.14 -14.81
N ARG A 126 20.67 -14.38 -15.16
CA ARG A 126 19.75 -15.47 -15.51
C ARG A 126 18.88 -15.97 -14.35
N ARG A 127 19.24 -15.70 -13.08
CA ARG A 127 18.43 -16.02 -11.91
C ARG A 127 17.36 -14.98 -11.59
N ARG A 128 17.38 -13.80 -12.26
CA ARG A 128 16.44 -12.71 -11.99
C ARG A 128 15.05 -13.07 -12.47
N ASP A 129 14.09 -12.18 -12.18
CA ASP A 129 12.68 -12.38 -12.51
C ASP A 129 12.39 -12.14 -14.01
N PHE A 130 12.73 -10.93 -14.49
CA PHE A 130 12.38 -10.46 -15.83
C PHE A 130 13.60 -9.87 -16.54
N THR A 131 13.60 -9.93 -17.87
CA THR A 131 14.67 -9.42 -18.73
C THR A 131 14.98 -7.96 -18.44
N ILE A 132 13.94 -7.12 -18.24
CA ILE A 132 14.08 -5.69 -17.91
C ILE A 132 14.78 -5.40 -16.57
N ASN A 133 14.94 -6.41 -15.72
CA ASN A 133 15.70 -6.35 -14.46
C ASN A 133 17.02 -7.10 -14.54
N ALA A 134 17.29 -7.78 -15.66
CA ALA A 134 18.50 -8.55 -15.91
C ALA A 134 19.48 -7.74 -16.79
N ILE A 135 19.63 -6.47 -16.49
CA ILE A 135 20.52 -5.52 -17.17
C ILE A 135 21.54 -5.05 -16.14
N ALA A 136 22.81 -4.92 -16.54
CA ALA A 136 23.86 -4.33 -15.73
C ALA A 136 24.55 -3.19 -16.48
N ARG A 137 25.14 -2.26 -15.72
CA ARG A 137 25.97 -1.19 -16.24
C ARG A 137 27.30 -1.17 -15.51
N ARG A 138 28.41 -1.32 -16.24
CA ARG A 138 29.74 -1.22 -15.68
C ARG A 138 30.00 0.21 -15.20
N VAL A 139 30.36 0.36 -13.93
CA VAL A 139 30.49 1.68 -13.31
C VAL A 139 31.63 2.48 -13.92
N SER A 140 32.75 1.82 -14.28
CA SER A 140 33.97 2.47 -14.79
C SER A 140 33.81 3.02 -16.21
N THR A 141 33.05 2.34 -17.08
CA THR A 141 32.93 2.69 -18.51
C THR A 141 31.56 3.16 -18.93
N GLY A 142 30.54 2.89 -18.10
CA GLY A 142 29.14 3.10 -18.46
C GLY A 142 28.57 2.07 -19.45
N GLU A 143 29.38 1.07 -19.84
CA GLU A 143 28.97 0.00 -20.74
C GLU A 143 27.79 -0.79 -20.17
N VAL A 144 26.77 -1.02 -21.01
CA VAL A 144 25.58 -1.80 -20.65
C VAL A 144 25.81 -3.26 -21.07
N LEU A 145 25.67 -4.16 -20.12
CA LEU A 145 25.65 -5.60 -20.34
C LEU A 145 24.18 -6.07 -20.26
N ASP A 146 23.67 -6.58 -21.38
CA ASP A 146 22.27 -7.03 -21.54
C ASP A 146 22.21 -8.38 -22.30
N PRO A 147 22.59 -9.48 -21.66
CA PRO A 147 22.64 -10.78 -22.31
C PRO A 147 21.26 -11.37 -22.65
N LEU A 148 20.18 -10.80 -22.13
CA LEU A 148 18.82 -11.32 -22.24
C LEU A 148 17.86 -10.41 -23.03
N GLY A 149 18.37 -9.32 -23.64
CA GLY A 149 17.57 -8.39 -24.44
C GLY A 149 16.60 -7.52 -23.63
N GLY A 150 16.92 -7.27 -22.36
CA GLY A 150 16.06 -6.49 -21.47
C GLY A 150 15.94 -5.02 -21.86
N VAL A 151 16.94 -4.43 -22.52
CA VAL A 151 16.89 -3.07 -23.04
C VAL A 151 15.84 -2.96 -24.15
N GLU A 152 15.85 -3.87 -25.13
CA GLU A 152 14.84 -3.91 -26.20
C GLU A 152 13.44 -4.16 -25.64
N ASP A 153 13.31 -5.12 -24.72
CA ASP A 153 12.02 -5.39 -24.06
C ASP A 153 11.50 -4.14 -23.32
N LEU A 154 12.39 -3.39 -22.66
CA LEU A 154 12.02 -2.15 -21.96
C LEU A 154 11.57 -1.04 -22.92
N GLU A 155 12.27 -0.85 -24.04
CA GLU A 155 11.93 0.12 -25.08
C GLU A 155 10.59 -0.20 -25.76
N ARG A 156 10.29 -1.49 -25.91
CA ARG A 156 9.03 -1.97 -26.51
C ARG A 156 7.88 -2.10 -25.50
N GLY A 157 8.14 -1.86 -24.22
CA GLY A 157 7.14 -2.06 -23.17
C GLY A 157 6.77 -3.52 -22.95
N VAL A 158 7.69 -4.45 -23.15
CA VAL A 158 7.47 -5.89 -22.99
C VAL A 158 7.95 -6.37 -21.62
N LEU A 159 7.14 -7.14 -20.93
CA LEU A 159 7.51 -7.87 -19.71
C LEU A 159 7.74 -9.33 -20.05
N ARG A 160 8.99 -9.75 -20.04
CA ARG A 160 9.42 -11.13 -20.36
C ARG A 160 10.14 -11.77 -19.19
N THR A 161 9.78 -13.01 -18.84
CA THR A 161 10.53 -13.81 -17.85
C THR A 161 11.91 -14.18 -18.39
N VAL A 162 12.91 -14.24 -17.50
CA VAL A 162 14.27 -14.65 -17.88
C VAL A 162 14.37 -16.14 -18.24
N SER A 163 13.44 -16.97 -17.72
CA SER A 163 13.42 -18.41 -17.98
C SER A 163 11.97 -18.95 -17.99
N PRO A 164 11.74 -20.10 -18.66
CA PRO A 164 10.43 -20.77 -18.64
C PRO A 164 10.01 -21.30 -17.26
N THR A 165 10.91 -21.36 -16.30
CA THR A 165 10.70 -21.86 -14.93
C THR A 165 10.61 -20.74 -13.90
N SER A 166 10.70 -19.50 -14.34
CA SER A 166 10.81 -18.31 -13.48
C SER A 166 9.75 -18.26 -12.37
N PHE A 167 8.48 -18.51 -12.68
CA PHE A 167 7.40 -18.52 -11.68
C PHE A 167 7.36 -19.76 -10.80
N ARG A 168 7.90 -20.88 -11.26
CA ARG A 168 8.04 -22.10 -10.45
C ARG A 168 9.19 -21.98 -9.45
N GLU A 169 10.26 -21.28 -9.83
CA GLU A 169 11.41 -21.01 -8.97
C GLU A 169 11.04 -20.08 -7.81
N ASP A 170 10.27 -19.01 -8.08
CA ASP A 170 9.72 -18.14 -7.04
C ASP A 170 8.32 -17.67 -7.45
N PRO A 171 7.25 -18.26 -6.90
CA PRO A 171 5.87 -17.87 -7.23
C PRO A 171 5.52 -16.41 -6.91
N LEU A 172 6.27 -15.72 -6.03
CA LEU A 172 6.08 -14.29 -5.79
C LEU A 172 6.29 -13.46 -7.06
N ARG A 173 7.08 -13.96 -8.01
CA ARG A 173 7.30 -13.30 -9.29
C ARG A 173 6.00 -13.09 -10.09
N LEU A 174 4.93 -13.87 -9.83
CA LEU A 174 3.59 -13.63 -10.38
C LEU A 174 3.03 -12.26 -9.93
N VAL A 175 3.10 -11.97 -8.63
CA VAL A 175 2.64 -10.66 -8.12
C VAL A 175 3.60 -9.54 -8.52
N ARG A 176 4.90 -9.83 -8.65
CA ARG A 176 5.89 -8.90 -9.17
C ARG A 176 5.63 -8.53 -10.63
N ALA A 177 5.22 -9.50 -11.49
CA ALA A 177 4.78 -9.24 -12.87
C ALA A 177 3.64 -8.23 -12.89
N LEU A 178 2.58 -8.50 -12.12
CA LEU A 178 1.43 -7.61 -11.99
C LEU A 178 1.81 -6.22 -11.47
N ARG A 179 2.75 -6.16 -10.51
CA ARG A 179 3.29 -4.88 -10.04
C ARG A 179 4.01 -4.12 -11.14
N PHE A 180 4.84 -4.76 -11.96
CA PHE A 180 5.54 -4.08 -13.05
C PHE A 180 4.56 -3.59 -14.11
N VAL A 181 3.54 -4.36 -14.46
CA VAL A 181 2.43 -3.92 -15.31
C VAL A 181 1.76 -2.66 -14.74
N SER A 182 1.53 -2.63 -13.43
CA SER A 182 0.93 -1.46 -12.78
C SER A 182 1.85 -0.22 -12.74
N GLN A 183 3.18 -0.41 -12.62
CA GLN A 183 4.13 0.66 -12.34
C GLN A 183 4.89 1.17 -13.56
N LEU A 184 5.19 0.31 -14.53
CA LEU A 184 6.17 0.58 -15.59
C LEU A 184 5.56 0.76 -16.98
N ASP A 185 4.26 0.52 -17.14
CA ASP A 185 3.59 0.58 -18.45
C ASP A 185 4.12 -0.48 -19.43
N VAL A 186 4.36 -1.69 -18.92
CA VAL A 186 4.80 -2.86 -19.67
C VAL A 186 3.70 -3.91 -19.71
N GLU A 187 3.68 -4.72 -20.78
CA GLU A 187 2.72 -5.83 -20.95
C GLU A 187 3.48 -7.17 -21.04
N PRO A 188 2.99 -8.23 -20.36
CA PRO A 188 3.59 -9.56 -20.51
C PRO A 188 3.46 -10.05 -21.95
N ASP A 189 4.52 -10.64 -22.49
CA ASP A 189 4.44 -11.34 -23.77
C ASP A 189 3.61 -12.65 -23.67
N GLU A 190 3.30 -13.26 -24.79
CA GLU A 190 2.43 -14.46 -24.85
C GLU A 190 3.00 -15.61 -24.02
N ASP A 191 4.32 -15.80 -24.02
CA ASP A 191 4.97 -16.85 -23.25
C ASP A 191 4.89 -16.57 -21.75
N THR A 192 5.12 -15.36 -21.33
CA THR A 192 4.96 -14.93 -19.94
C THR A 192 3.51 -15.07 -19.47
N LEU A 193 2.53 -14.66 -20.30
CA LEU A 193 1.10 -14.86 -20.01
C LEU A 193 0.73 -16.34 -19.85
N ARG A 194 1.27 -17.22 -20.72
CA ARG A 194 1.05 -18.67 -20.61
C ARG A 194 1.63 -19.19 -19.30
N GLN A 195 2.88 -18.84 -18.97
CA GLN A 195 3.52 -19.22 -17.72
C GLN A 195 2.76 -18.72 -16.50
N MET A 196 2.22 -17.49 -16.52
CA MET A 196 1.38 -16.95 -15.44
C MET A 196 0.15 -17.82 -15.19
N ARG A 197 -0.57 -18.21 -16.25
CA ARG A 197 -1.75 -19.11 -16.15
C ARG A 197 -1.38 -20.49 -15.60
N GLU A 198 -0.32 -21.09 -16.11
CA GLU A 198 0.16 -22.42 -15.70
C GLU A 198 0.67 -22.45 -14.24
N SER A 199 1.15 -21.31 -13.73
CA SER A 199 1.75 -21.20 -12.41
C SER A 199 0.86 -20.48 -11.37
N ALA A 200 -0.36 -20.06 -11.75
CA ALA A 200 -1.22 -19.22 -10.92
C ALA A 200 -1.48 -19.81 -9.51
N GLU A 201 -1.72 -21.13 -9.43
CA GLU A 201 -1.97 -21.84 -8.18
C GLU A 201 -0.80 -21.75 -7.19
N ALA A 202 0.42 -21.68 -7.70
CA ALA A 202 1.63 -21.65 -6.87
C ALA A 202 1.71 -20.40 -5.96
N ILE A 203 0.98 -19.31 -6.28
CA ILE A 203 0.97 -18.12 -5.42
C ILE A 203 0.31 -18.38 -4.05
N GLY A 204 -0.59 -19.36 -3.97
CA GLY A 204 -1.28 -19.72 -2.73
C GLY A 204 -0.37 -20.19 -1.60
N VAL A 205 0.85 -20.64 -1.89
CA VAL A 205 1.83 -21.08 -0.89
C VAL A 205 2.79 -19.98 -0.45
N VAL A 206 2.78 -18.81 -1.11
CA VAL A 206 3.66 -17.68 -0.75
C VAL A 206 3.19 -17.05 0.56
N SER A 207 4.13 -16.79 1.46
CA SER A 207 3.80 -16.17 2.75
C SER A 207 3.16 -14.78 2.60
N GLY A 208 2.13 -14.51 3.41
CA GLY A 208 1.36 -13.26 3.34
C GLY A 208 2.22 -12.00 3.52
N GLU A 209 3.31 -12.08 4.27
CA GLU A 209 4.23 -10.95 4.49
C GLU A 209 5.00 -10.54 3.22
N ARG A 210 5.33 -11.49 2.32
CA ARG A 210 5.95 -11.19 1.03
C ARG A 210 4.97 -10.51 0.08
N VAL A 211 3.68 -10.83 0.21
CA VAL A 211 2.59 -10.32 -0.62
C VAL A 211 2.09 -8.96 -0.13
N GLY A 212 1.64 -8.87 1.09
CA GLY A 212 0.93 -7.70 1.62
C GLY A 212 1.85 -6.63 2.21
N GLY A 213 2.61 -6.98 3.22
CA GLY A 213 3.45 -5.97 3.86
C GLY A 213 4.33 -6.46 4.99
N GLY A 214 5.19 -5.56 5.45
CA GLY A 214 5.93 -5.70 6.70
C GLY A 214 7.36 -6.22 6.58
N VAL A 215 7.79 -6.70 5.43
CA VAL A 215 9.11 -7.35 5.28
C VAL A 215 10.16 -6.47 4.62
N ALA A 216 9.77 -5.69 3.61
CA ALA A 216 10.70 -4.77 2.96
C ALA A 216 11.03 -3.57 3.86
N ALA A 217 12.16 -2.92 3.62
CA ALA A 217 12.59 -1.73 4.38
C ALA A 217 11.55 -0.60 4.33
N ASP A 218 10.76 -0.53 3.24
CA ASP A 218 9.65 0.41 3.07
C ASP A 218 8.33 -0.09 3.69
N GLY A 219 8.31 -1.28 4.29
CA GLY A 219 7.11 -1.90 4.89
C GLY A 219 6.05 -2.35 3.89
N LEU A 220 6.34 -2.34 2.57
CA LEU A 220 5.39 -2.63 1.51
C LEU A 220 5.67 -3.99 0.85
N GLY A 221 4.67 -4.86 0.80
CA GLY A 221 4.69 -6.08 -0.01
C GLY A 221 4.37 -5.81 -1.48
N GLU A 222 4.44 -6.84 -2.31
CA GLU A 222 4.26 -6.72 -3.76
C GLU A 222 2.85 -6.27 -4.16
N LEU A 223 1.78 -6.72 -3.45
CA LEU A 223 0.41 -6.26 -3.67
C LEU A 223 0.25 -4.77 -3.32
N SER A 224 0.87 -4.33 -2.21
CA SER A 224 0.84 -2.91 -1.85
C SER A 224 1.50 -2.03 -2.92
N LYS A 225 2.64 -2.48 -3.46
CA LYS A 225 3.36 -1.80 -4.54
C LYS A 225 2.58 -1.81 -5.86
N LEU A 226 1.85 -2.90 -6.15
CA LEU A 226 0.91 -2.99 -7.27
C LEU A 226 -0.18 -1.93 -7.14
N LEU A 227 -0.86 -1.89 -5.99
CA LEU A 227 -1.95 -0.94 -5.75
C LEU A 227 -1.48 0.53 -5.79
N LEU A 228 -0.22 0.80 -5.41
CA LEU A 228 0.40 2.13 -5.48
C LEU A 228 0.92 2.49 -6.87
N GLY A 229 0.83 1.58 -7.84
CA GLY A 229 1.19 1.85 -9.23
C GLY A 229 0.25 2.85 -9.93
N ARG A 230 0.55 3.11 -11.20
CA ARG A 230 -0.21 4.03 -12.05
C ARG A 230 -1.43 3.36 -12.71
N ARG A 231 -1.35 2.05 -12.98
CA ARG A 231 -2.37 1.25 -13.71
C ARG A 231 -2.83 0.04 -12.89
N PRO A 232 -3.24 0.21 -11.61
CA PRO A 232 -3.60 -0.92 -10.76
C PRO A 232 -4.81 -1.71 -11.28
N ALA A 233 -5.82 -1.05 -11.88
CA ALA A 233 -6.97 -1.74 -12.46
C ALA A 233 -6.58 -2.68 -13.59
N HIS A 234 -5.69 -2.24 -14.47
CA HIS A 234 -5.18 -3.08 -15.55
C HIS A 234 -4.45 -4.31 -15.02
N ALA A 235 -3.59 -4.14 -14.01
CA ALA A 235 -2.91 -5.25 -13.35
C ALA A 235 -3.87 -6.22 -12.63
N LEU A 236 -4.95 -5.71 -12.02
CA LEU A 236 -5.97 -6.53 -11.36
C LEU A 236 -6.80 -7.32 -12.39
N ARG A 237 -7.16 -6.72 -13.53
CA ARG A 237 -7.80 -7.44 -14.65
C ARG A 237 -6.90 -8.55 -15.18
N LEU A 238 -5.62 -8.25 -15.39
CA LEU A 238 -4.63 -9.26 -15.79
C LEU A 238 -4.52 -10.39 -14.75
N ALA A 239 -4.52 -10.07 -13.46
CA ALA A 239 -4.51 -11.06 -12.39
C ALA A 239 -5.75 -11.97 -12.43
N ARG A 240 -6.93 -11.40 -12.71
CA ARG A 240 -8.17 -12.16 -12.91
C ARG A 240 -8.07 -13.07 -14.13
N ASP A 241 -7.68 -12.54 -15.27
CA ASP A 241 -7.67 -13.22 -16.56
C ASP A 241 -6.61 -14.33 -16.66
N THR A 242 -5.57 -14.24 -15.80
CA THR A 242 -4.55 -15.30 -15.63
C THR A 242 -4.85 -16.27 -14.49
N GLY A 243 -5.93 -16.07 -13.72
CA GLY A 243 -6.28 -16.89 -12.56
C GLY A 243 -5.49 -16.55 -11.28
N VAL A 244 -4.46 -15.72 -11.36
CA VAL A 244 -3.62 -15.34 -10.19
C VAL A 244 -4.45 -14.65 -9.10
N LEU A 245 -5.46 -13.85 -9.48
CA LEU A 245 -6.29 -13.12 -8.51
C LEU A 245 -6.97 -14.06 -7.51
N LEU A 246 -7.57 -15.14 -7.95
CA LEU A 246 -8.35 -16.02 -7.07
C LEU A 246 -7.48 -16.88 -6.16
N HIS A 247 -6.24 -17.17 -6.55
CA HIS A 247 -5.28 -17.82 -5.66
C HIS A 247 -4.65 -16.84 -4.66
N LEU A 248 -4.53 -15.57 -5.03
CA LEU A 248 -4.02 -14.50 -4.17
C LEU A 248 -5.09 -13.98 -3.18
N LEU A 249 -6.29 -13.75 -3.70
CA LEU A 249 -7.46 -13.19 -3.00
C LEU A 249 -8.71 -14.04 -3.33
N PRO A 250 -8.84 -15.25 -2.76
CA PRO A 250 -9.98 -16.13 -3.03
C PRO A 250 -11.31 -15.51 -2.62
N GLU A 251 -11.28 -14.52 -1.76
CA GLU A 251 -12.46 -13.76 -1.34
C GLU A 251 -13.15 -13.00 -2.49
N PHE A 252 -12.45 -12.84 -3.63
CA PHE A 252 -13.02 -12.25 -4.86
C PHE A 252 -13.88 -13.21 -5.66
N GLU A 253 -13.81 -14.53 -5.44
CA GLU A 253 -14.56 -15.50 -6.26
C GLU A 253 -16.04 -15.17 -6.39
N PRO A 254 -16.79 -14.82 -5.33
CA PRO A 254 -18.21 -14.46 -5.46
C PRO A 254 -18.47 -13.12 -6.15
N ALA A 255 -17.44 -12.28 -6.33
CA ALA A 255 -17.56 -10.96 -6.93
C ALA A 255 -17.27 -10.96 -8.44
N ILE A 256 -16.57 -12.00 -8.95
CA ILE A 256 -16.20 -12.07 -10.37
C ILE A 256 -17.46 -12.16 -11.23
N GLY A 257 -17.64 -11.17 -12.11
CA GLY A 257 -18.78 -11.06 -13.00
C GLY A 257 -20.13 -10.90 -12.30
N TYR A 258 -20.15 -10.60 -10.99
CA TYR A 258 -21.39 -10.47 -10.22
C TYR A 258 -22.19 -9.25 -10.69
N ASP A 259 -23.35 -9.49 -11.32
CA ASP A 259 -24.30 -8.46 -11.72
C ASP A 259 -25.05 -7.92 -10.48
N GLN A 260 -24.84 -6.65 -10.18
CA GLN A 260 -25.43 -6.00 -9.01
C GLN A 260 -26.93 -5.72 -9.15
N GLN A 261 -27.48 -5.72 -10.37
CA GLN A 261 -28.90 -5.51 -10.69
C GLN A 261 -29.53 -4.29 -9.96
N THR A 262 -28.77 -3.21 -9.87
CA THR A 262 -29.22 -1.96 -9.24
C THR A 262 -29.15 -0.82 -10.24
N ARG A 263 -29.98 0.22 -10.03
CA ARG A 263 -29.88 1.47 -10.81
C ARG A 263 -28.64 2.28 -10.51
N TYR A 264 -27.86 1.88 -9.51
CA TYR A 264 -26.73 2.64 -9.01
C TYR A 264 -25.39 2.17 -9.59
N HIS A 265 -25.32 0.99 -10.19
CA HIS A 265 -24.11 0.38 -10.73
C HIS A 265 -24.38 -0.23 -12.09
N GLU A 266 -23.57 0.10 -13.08
CA GLU A 266 -23.62 -0.50 -14.44
C GLU A 266 -22.51 -1.55 -14.65
N LEU A 267 -21.46 -1.52 -13.82
CA LEU A 267 -20.35 -2.46 -13.88
C LEU A 267 -20.61 -3.71 -13.04
N PRO A 268 -20.11 -4.90 -13.45
CA PRO A 268 -19.95 -6.05 -12.57
C PRO A 268 -19.14 -5.67 -11.33
N LEU A 269 -19.34 -6.42 -10.25
CA LEU A 269 -18.79 -6.04 -8.94
C LEU A 269 -17.25 -6.01 -8.94
N ASP A 270 -16.58 -6.97 -9.56
CA ASP A 270 -15.11 -6.98 -9.70
C ASP A 270 -14.60 -5.79 -10.50
N GLU A 271 -15.23 -5.45 -11.63
CA GLU A 271 -14.86 -4.30 -12.45
C GLU A 271 -15.07 -2.99 -11.69
N HIS A 272 -16.15 -2.88 -10.91
CA HIS A 272 -16.37 -1.73 -10.03
C HIS A 272 -15.21 -1.55 -9.01
N HIS A 273 -14.77 -2.63 -8.37
CA HIS A 273 -13.61 -2.58 -7.46
C HIS A 273 -12.34 -2.12 -8.17
N PHE A 274 -12.05 -2.69 -9.35
CA PHE A 274 -10.83 -2.35 -10.10
C PHE A 274 -10.85 -0.90 -10.55
N GLU A 275 -11.97 -0.42 -11.05
CA GLU A 275 -12.13 0.97 -11.47
C GLU A 275 -12.02 1.94 -10.28
N ALA A 276 -12.62 1.61 -9.13
CA ALA A 276 -12.50 2.42 -7.92
C ALA A 276 -11.05 2.55 -7.44
N VAL A 277 -10.27 1.46 -7.55
CA VAL A 277 -8.83 1.48 -7.23
C VAL A 277 -8.05 2.32 -8.23
N GLN A 278 -8.40 2.28 -9.55
CA GLN A 278 -7.78 3.13 -10.57
C GLN A 278 -8.02 4.60 -10.28
N LEU A 279 -9.27 4.98 -10.04
CA LEU A 279 -9.62 6.36 -9.72
C LEU A 279 -8.93 6.88 -8.45
N ALA A 280 -8.73 6.01 -7.47
CA ALA A 280 -7.93 6.33 -6.29
C ALA A 280 -6.43 6.48 -6.62
N ALA A 281 -5.93 5.74 -7.62
CA ALA A 281 -4.56 5.91 -8.10
C ALA A 281 -4.37 7.24 -8.83
N ASP A 282 -5.31 7.61 -9.70
CA ASP A 282 -5.32 8.86 -10.45
C ASP A 282 -5.40 10.08 -9.52
N ALA A 283 -6.16 9.94 -8.41
CA ALA A 283 -6.25 10.96 -7.36
C ALA A 283 -5.07 10.93 -6.36
N ALA A 284 -4.06 10.08 -6.57
CA ALA A 284 -2.91 9.88 -5.68
C ALA A 284 -3.31 9.56 -4.21
N TYR A 285 -4.43 8.89 -3.98
CA TYR A 285 -4.86 8.50 -2.64
C TYR A 285 -3.92 7.46 -2.03
N PRO A 286 -3.73 7.48 -0.69
CA PRO A 286 -2.83 6.58 0.00
C PRO A 286 -3.29 5.13 -0.04
N LEU A 287 -2.38 4.21 0.32
CA LEU A 287 -2.58 2.76 0.26
C LEU A 287 -3.84 2.29 1.00
N GLU A 288 -4.13 2.89 2.17
CA GLU A 288 -5.27 2.52 3.01
C GLU A 288 -6.61 2.71 2.28
N ILE A 289 -6.74 3.79 1.50
CA ILE A 289 -7.94 4.06 0.70
C ILE A 289 -8.03 3.07 -0.47
N ARG A 290 -6.92 2.80 -1.17
CA ARG A 290 -6.90 1.83 -2.29
C ARG A 290 -7.21 0.42 -1.83
N LEU A 291 -6.69 0.00 -0.68
CA LEU A 291 -7.05 -1.28 -0.05
C LEU A 291 -8.52 -1.33 0.38
N ALA A 292 -9.04 -0.24 0.96
CA ALA A 292 -10.45 -0.19 1.31
C ALA A 292 -11.35 -0.31 0.08
N LEU A 293 -11.03 0.41 -1.02
CA LEU A 293 -11.77 0.32 -2.29
C LEU A 293 -11.66 -1.06 -2.95
N LEU A 294 -10.51 -1.72 -2.84
CA LEU A 294 -10.37 -3.10 -3.33
C LEU A 294 -11.29 -4.07 -2.59
N LEU A 295 -11.64 -3.81 -1.33
CA LEU A 295 -12.31 -4.79 -0.46
C LEU A 295 -13.73 -4.39 -0.02
N HIS A 296 -14.20 -3.14 -0.29
CA HIS A 296 -15.38 -2.55 0.39
C HIS A 296 -16.68 -3.28 0.17
N ASP A 297 -16.91 -3.76 -1.03
CA ASP A 297 -18.17 -4.33 -1.46
C ASP A 297 -18.16 -5.86 -1.59
N LEU A 298 -17.08 -6.54 -1.19
CA LEU A 298 -16.99 -8.01 -1.22
C LEU A 298 -18.08 -8.71 -0.36
N GLY A 299 -18.73 -7.99 0.52
CA GLY A 299 -19.87 -8.48 1.27
C GLY A 299 -21.20 -8.52 0.49
N LYS A 300 -21.31 -7.86 -0.68
CA LYS A 300 -22.56 -7.75 -1.43
C LYS A 300 -23.18 -9.10 -1.83
N PRO A 301 -22.44 -10.06 -2.39
CA PRO A 301 -23.03 -11.35 -2.76
C PRO A 301 -23.68 -12.09 -1.58
N GLN A 302 -23.07 -12.04 -0.39
CA GLN A 302 -23.59 -12.69 0.81
C GLN A 302 -24.76 -11.90 1.44
N ALA A 303 -24.73 -10.57 1.36
CA ALA A 303 -25.76 -9.69 1.90
C ALA A 303 -27.04 -9.65 1.02
N ALA A 304 -26.95 -10.05 -0.23
CA ALA A 304 -27.99 -9.90 -1.24
C ALA A 304 -29.32 -10.51 -0.79
N TRP A 305 -30.40 -9.75 -0.96
CA TRP A 305 -31.78 -10.21 -0.84
C TRP A 305 -32.66 -9.47 -1.83
N ARG A 306 -33.78 -10.08 -2.25
CA ARG A 306 -34.68 -9.50 -3.25
C ARG A 306 -35.89 -8.88 -2.56
N GLY A 307 -36.16 -7.60 -2.82
CA GLY A 307 -37.32 -6.88 -2.33
C GLY A 307 -38.61 -7.30 -3.02
N ARG A 308 -39.75 -6.83 -2.53
CA ARG A 308 -41.07 -7.05 -3.16
C ARG A 308 -41.15 -6.41 -4.56
N ASP A 309 -40.35 -5.40 -4.82
CA ASP A 309 -40.18 -4.72 -6.10
C ASP A 309 -39.30 -5.51 -7.11
N GLY A 310 -38.83 -6.70 -6.72
CA GLY A 310 -37.95 -7.54 -7.51
C GLY A 310 -36.48 -7.11 -7.56
N ARG A 311 -36.08 -5.99 -6.91
CA ARG A 311 -34.74 -5.45 -6.92
C ARG A 311 -33.84 -6.14 -5.90
N LEU A 312 -32.53 -6.18 -6.17
CA LEU A 312 -31.53 -6.59 -5.21
C LEU A 312 -31.23 -5.45 -4.22
N HIS A 313 -31.09 -5.86 -2.97
CA HIS A 313 -30.71 -5.00 -1.86
C HIS A 313 -29.55 -5.64 -1.11
N PHE A 314 -28.65 -4.81 -0.54
CA PHE A 314 -27.42 -5.23 0.14
C PHE A 314 -27.31 -4.67 1.56
N TYR A 315 -28.33 -3.94 2.02
CA TYR A 315 -28.41 -3.46 3.41
C TYR A 315 -29.01 -4.53 4.35
N ALA A 316 -28.81 -4.32 5.63
CA ALA A 316 -29.33 -5.25 6.64
C ALA A 316 -30.86 -5.38 6.58
N ASN A 317 -31.35 -6.61 6.67
CA ASN A 317 -32.77 -6.90 6.79
C ASN A 317 -33.00 -7.92 7.92
N PRO A 318 -33.26 -7.44 9.15
CA PRO A 318 -33.44 -8.33 10.32
C PRO A 318 -34.58 -9.34 10.16
N ALA A 319 -35.65 -8.97 9.45
CA ALA A 319 -36.80 -9.87 9.21
C ALA A 319 -36.40 -11.09 8.36
N LEU A 320 -35.37 -10.99 7.54
CA LEU A 320 -34.82 -12.08 6.72
C LEU A 320 -33.51 -12.64 7.30
N GLY A 321 -33.10 -12.21 8.50
CA GLY A 321 -31.82 -12.57 9.09
C GLY A 321 -30.58 -12.11 8.27
N LYS A 322 -30.76 -11.08 7.41
CA LYS A 322 -29.68 -10.58 6.53
C LYS A 322 -28.90 -9.45 7.21
N ARG A 323 -27.60 -9.58 7.17
CA ARG A 323 -26.64 -8.54 7.58
C ARG A 323 -26.35 -7.61 6.41
N GLY A 324 -25.94 -6.38 6.69
CA GLY A 324 -25.51 -5.43 5.66
C GLY A 324 -24.16 -5.81 5.03
N HIS A 325 -23.98 -5.46 3.75
CA HIS A 325 -22.74 -5.76 3.04
C HIS A 325 -21.52 -5.08 3.66
N ALA A 326 -21.69 -3.89 4.26
CA ALA A 326 -20.59 -3.18 4.90
C ALA A 326 -20.06 -3.93 6.14
N ASP A 327 -20.94 -4.56 6.93
CA ASP A 327 -20.55 -5.38 8.09
C ASP A 327 -19.81 -6.65 7.62
N ILE A 328 -20.37 -7.35 6.64
CA ILE A 328 -19.77 -8.56 6.07
C ILE A 328 -18.45 -8.22 5.38
N GLY A 329 -18.43 -7.14 4.59
CA GLY A 329 -17.24 -6.65 3.90
C GLY A 329 -16.11 -6.29 4.85
N ALA A 330 -16.42 -5.64 5.97
CA ALA A 330 -15.43 -5.31 7.00
C ALA A 330 -14.80 -6.56 7.64
N GLU A 331 -15.58 -7.62 7.86
CA GLU A 331 -15.05 -8.90 8.35
C GLU A 331 -14.17 -9.58 7.32
N ILE A 332 -14.57 -9.59 6.04
CA ILE A 332 -13.77 -10.11 4.93
C ILE A 332 -12.45 -9.33 4.86
N ALA A 333 -12.49 -8.00 4.80
CA ALA A 333 -11.31 -7.15 4.77
C ALA A 333 -10.37 -7.42 5.95
N GLY A 334 -10.91 -7.55 7.16
CA GLY A 334 -10.15 -7.87 8.36
C GLY A 334 -9.39 -9.20 8.24
N ARG A 335 -10.04 -10.26 7.70
CA ARG A 335 -9.41 -11.57 7.48
C ARG A 335 -8.34 -11.52 6.38
N VAL A 336 -8.64 -10.90 5.24
CA VAL A 336 -7.70 -10.72 4.12
C VAL A 336 -6.43 -10.02 4.59
N LEU A 337 -6.58 -8.86 5.24
CA LEU A 337 -5.45 -8.04 5.68
C LEU A 337 -4.63 -8.75 6.80
N ALA A 338 -5.28 -9.56 7.64
CA ALA A 338 -4.59 -10.37 8.64
C ALA A 338 -3.78 -11.50 7.99
N ARG A 339 -4.37 -12.23 7.02
CA ARG A 339 -3.71 -13.29 6.26
C ARG A 339 -2.50 -12.75 5.49
N LEU A 340 -2.62 -11.58 4.91
CA LEU A 340 -1.56 -10.88 4.19
C LEU A 340 -0.57 -10.13 5.09
N ARG A 341 -0.66 -10.30 6.41
CA ARG A 341 0.28 -9.76 7.40
C ARG A 341 0.43 -8.23 7.40
N TYR A 342 -0.61 -7.50 7.02
CA TYR A 342 -0.58 -6.04 7.16
C TYR A 342 -0.48 -5.60 8.63
N PRO A 343 0.20 -4.47 8.92
CA PRO A 343 0.30 -3.93 10.27
C PRO A 343 -1.07 -3.66 10.91
N THR A 344 -1.21 -3.91 12.21
CA THR A 344 -2.50 -3.79 12.93
C THR A 344 -3.16 -2.42 12.75
N ARG A 345 -2.37 -1.33 12.81
CA ARG A 345 -2.89 0.04 12.62
C ARG A 345 -3.54 0.21 11.24
N LEU A 346 -2.91 -0.27 10.18
CA LEU A 346 -3.44 -0.23 8.81
C LEU A 346 -4.69 -1.09 8.71
N ARG A 347 -4.66 -2.33 9.21
CA ARG A 347 -5.83 -3.24 9.19
C ARG A 347 -7.05 -2.61 9.85
N MET A 348 -6.88 -2.06 11.06
CA MET A 348 -7.98 -1.41 11.79
C MET A 348 -8.55 -0.22 11.02
N HIS A 349 -7.69 0.57 10.38
CA HIS A 349 -8.12 1.75 9.62
C HIS A 349 -8.89 1.35 8.36
N VAL A 350 -8.36 0.43 7.55
CA VAL A 350 -9.03 -0.09 6.35
C VAL A 350 -10.35 -0.77 6.69
N THR A 351 -10.38 -1.60 7.73
CA THR A 351 -11.63 -2.25 8.18
C THR A 351 -12.69 -1.22 8.60
N ARG A 352 -12.27 -0.12 9.25
CA ARG A 352 -13.19 0.97 9.59
C ARG A 352 -13.69 1.72 8.36
N LEU A 353 -12.85 1.95 7.37
CA LEU A 353 -13.26 2.55 6.08
C LEU A 353 -14.34 1.69 5.43
N VAL A 354 -14.09 0.38 5.29
CA VAL A 354 -15.06 -0.57 4.74
C VAL A 354 -16.35 -0.59 5.55
N LEU A 355 -16.28 -0.62 6.89
CA LEU A 355 -17.46 -0.64 7.76
C LEU A 355 -18.31 0.64 7.63
N ARG A 356 -17.68 1.79 7.38
CA ARG A 356 -18.32 3.11 7.42
C ARG A 356 -18.47 3.79 6.06
N HIS A 357 -18.14 3.10 4.95
CA HIS A 357 -18.20 3.69 3.61
C HIS A 357 -19.62 4.10 3.19
N MET A 358 -20.64 3.44 3.73
CA MET A 358 -22.05 3.75 3.47
C MET A 358 -22.53 4.91 4.33
N PHE A 359 -22.31 6.14 3.87
CA PHE A 359 -22.89 7.34 4.46
C PHE A 359 -23.60 8.18 3.41
N THR A 360 -24.62 8.93 3.82
CA THR A 360 -25.34 9.87 2.96
C THR A 360 -24.65 11.24 3.00
N THR A 361 -24.40 11.81 1.82
CA THR A 361 -23.93 13.19 1.70
C THR A 361 -25.07 14.14 2.08
N PRO A 362 -24.86 15.07 3.02
CA PRO A 362 -25.93 15.97 3.45
C PRO A 362 -26.27 17.00 2.36
N GLU A 363 -27.57 17.29 2.21
CA GLU A 363 -28.08 18.30 1.29
C GLU A 363 -28.39 19.62 2.01
N ALA A 364 -28.61 19.58 3.33
CA ALA A 364 -28.91 20.74 4.17
C ALA A 364 -28.04 20.73 5.43
N GLU A 365 -27.93 21.89 6.08
CA GLU A 365 -27.17 22.10 7.33
C GLU A 365 -25.72 21.55 7.22
N VAL A 366 -25.09 21.73 6.06
CA VAL A 366 -23.86 21.03 5.69
C VAL A 366 -22.74 21.25 6.71
N ASP A 367 -22.64 22.44 7.28
CA ASP A 367 -21.65 22.78 8.32
C ASP A 367 -21.89 22.04 9.63
N LEU A 368 -23.15 21.94 10.07
CA LEU A 368 -23.51 21.15 11.25
C LEU A 368 -23.20 19.67 11.01
N ARG A 369 -23.63 19.14 9.87
CA ARG A 369 -23.37 17.73 9.51
C ARG A 369 -21.88 17.44 9.37
N ALA A 370 -21.06 18.40 8.92
CA ALA A 370 -19.62 18.28 8.88
C ALA A 370 -19.02 18.16 10.30
N ARG A 371 -19.44 18.99 11.26
CA ARG A 371 -19.01 18.90 12.66
C ARG A 371 -19.43 17.57 13.30
N GLU A 372 -20.68 17.14 13.12
CA GLU A 372 -21.16 15.84 13.58
C GLU A 372 -20.36 14.66 13.00
N PHE A 373 -19.99 14.75 11.71
CA PHE A 373 -19.21 13.73 11.03
C PHE A 373 -17.77 13.67 11.57
N LEU A 374 -17.15 14.84 11.80
CA LEU A 374 -15.85 14.95 12.46
C LEU A 374 -15.88 14.38 13.89
N ALA A 375 -16.91 14.72 14.66
CA ALA A 375 -17.06 14.23 16.03
C ALA A 375 -17.24 12.69 16.09
N ARG A 376 -17.99 12.13 15.16
CA ARG A 376 -18.28 10.69 15.08
C ARG A 376 -17.09 9.86 14.62
N HIS A 377 -16.33 10.35 13.64
CA HIS A 377 -15.29 9.57 12.95
C HIS A 377 -13.88 9.98 13.33
N GLY A 378 -13.69 11.18 13.83
CA GLY A 378 -12.38 11.83 13.94
C GLY A 378 -11.88 12.31 12.57
N GLU A 379 -11.01 13.29 12.57
CA GLU A 379 -10.55 14.00 11.39
C GLU A 379 -10.04 13.06 10.27
N ARG A 380 -9.04 12.22 10.59
CA ARG A 380 -8.43 11.35 9.58
C ARG A 380 -9.46 10.45 8.89
N LEU A 381 -10.28 9.73 9.67
CA LEU A 381 -11.25 8.80 9.10
C LEU A 381 -12.34 9.52 8.31
N ALA A 382 -12.76 10.72 8.76
CA ALA A 382 -13.76 11.53 8.06
C ALA A 382 -13.30 11.92 6.65
N PHE A 383 -12.08 12.44 6.51
CA PHE A 383 -11.52 12.79 5.21
C PHE A 383 -11.26 11.57 4.33
N ASP A 384 -10.76 10.48 4.90
CA ASP A 384 -10.51 9.23 4.16
C ASP A 384 -11.82 8.59 3.68
N LEU A 385 -12.93 8.69 4.44
CA LEU A 385 -14.26 8.25 4.01
C LEU A 385 -14.78 9.07 2.83
N VAL A 386 -14.56 10.38 2.83
CA VAL A 386 -14.95 11.24 1.70
C VAL A 386 -14.11 10.91 0.46
N ALA A 387 -12.80 10.70 0.59
CA ALA A 387 -11.92 10.31 -0.50
C ALA A 387 -12.30 8.92 -1.04
N HIS A 388 -12.61 7.96 -0.16
CA HIS A 388 -13.13 6.65 -0.55
C HIS A 388 -14.43 6.79 -1.36
N LYS A 389 -15.42 7.52 -0.82
CA LYS A 389 -16.71 7.73 -1.49
C LYS A 389 -16.57 8.43 -2.84
N HIS A 390 -15.63 9.36 -2.97
CA HIS A 390 -15.36 10.05 -4.24
C HIS A 390 -14.96 9.06 -5.34
N ALA A 391 -14.02 8.13 -5.06
CA ALA A 391 -13.60 7.13 -6.03
C ALA A 391 -14.71 6.09 -6.27
N ASP A 392 -15.40 5.62 -5.21
CA ASP A 392 -16.52 4.69 -5.31
C ASP A 392 -17.65 5.21 -6.19
N LEU A 393 -18.08 6.47 -6.00
CA LEU A 393 -19.12 7.10 -6.81
C LEU A 393 -18.75 7.11 -8.29
N ARG A 394 -17.52 7.53 -8.63
CA ARG A 394 -17.06 7.64 -10.01
C ARG A 394 -16.85 6.29 -10.69
N ALA A 395 -16.63 5.23 -9.92
CA ALA A 395 -16.49 3.86 -10.41
C ALA A 395 -17.82 3.16 -10.74
N LYS A 396 -18.98 3.84 -10.63
CA LYS A 396 -20.30 3.20 -10.85
C LYS A 396 -20.65 2.94 -12.31
N GLY A 397 -19.86 3.44 -13.26
CA GLY A 397 -20.09 3.28 -14.70
C GLY A 397 -21.22 4.15 -15.26
N ARG A 398 -21.84 5.02 -14.45
CA ARG A 398 -22.93 5.94 -14.83
C ARG A 398 -22.58 7.38 -14.50
N PRO A 399 -23.33 8.36 -15.05
CA PRO A 399 -23.19 9.76 -14.65
C PRO A 399 -23.48 9.97 -13.16
N VAL A 400 -22.58 10.66 -12.46
CA VAL A 400 -22.63 10.90 -10.99
C VAL A 400 -22.25 12.33 -10.62
N ASP A 401 -22.38 13.28 -11.56
CA ASP A 401 -21.90 14.67 -11.39
C ASP A 401 -22.58 15.39 -10.23
N GLU A 402 -23.86 15.13 -9.99
CA GLU A 402 -24.59 15.73 -8.89
C GLU A 402 -24.11 15.20 -7.55
N GLU A 403 -23.98 13.87 -7.42
CA GLU A 403 -23.49 13.23 -6.21
C GLU A 403 -22.04 13.64 -5.90
N VAL A 404 -21.21 13.79 -6.93
CA VAL A 404 -19.82 14.26 -6.78
C VAL A 404 -19.79 15.72 -6.32
N ARG A 405 -20.58 16.62 -6.94
CA ARG A 405 -20.67 18.04 -6.49
C ARG A 405 -21.14 18.13 -5.04
N ALA A 406 -22.16 17.38 -4.65
CA ALA A 406 -22.63 17.34 -3.26
C ALA A 406 -21.53 16.87 -2.30
N LEU A 407 -20.77 15.84 -2.69
CA LEU A 407 -19.66 15.33 -1.90
C LEU A 407 -18.51 16.34 -1.79
N GLU A 408 -18.21 17.08 -2.85
CA GLU A 408 -17.17 18.13 -2.84
C GLU A 408 -17.60 19.31 -1.94
N THR A 409 -18.87 19.68 -1.98
CA THR A 409 -19.44 20.69 -1.06
C THR A 409 -19.28 20.23 0.39
N PHE A 410 -19.63 18.98 0.68
CA PHE A 410 -19.45 18.40 2.01
C PHE A 410 -17.97 18.34 2.43
N ARG A 411 -17.07 17.99 1.53
CA ARG A 411 -15.62 18.04 1.78
C ARG A 411 -15.15 19.45 2.14
N GLY A 412 -15.62 20.46 1.40
CA GLY A 412 -15.33 21.87 1.70
C GLY A 412 -15.80 22.28 3.09
N ALA A 413 -17.00 21.84 3.50
CA ALA A 413 -17.53 22.08 4.84
C ALA A 413 -16.70 21.37 5.93
N LEU A 414 -16.27 20.11 5.70
CA LEU A 414 -15.36 19.41 6.61
C LEU A 414 -14.05 20.18 6.81
N GLU A 415 -13.48 20.73 5.75
CA GLU A 415 -12.26 21.52 5.83
C GLU A 415 -12.48 22.83 6.58
N ALA A 416 -13.59 23.54 6.33
CA ALA A 416 -13.97 24.76 7.02
C ALA A 416 -14.23 24.52 8.53
N GLN A 417 -14.79 23.37 8.88
CA GLN A 417 -15.11 23.00 10.27
C GLN A 417 -13.98 22.24 10.98
N ARG A 418 -12.83 22.04 10.34
CA ARG A 418 -11.71 21.26 10.87
C ARG A 418 -11.18 21.77 12.22
N SER A 419 -11.17 23.09 12.41
CA SER A 419 -10.76 23.73 13.67
C SER A 419 -11.88 23.90 14.67
N SER A 420 -13.15 23.60 14.32
CA SER A 420 -14.27 23.64 15.24
C SER A 420 -14.16 22.53 16.28
N PRO A 421 -14.59 22.78 17.54
CA PRO A 421 -14.58 21.76 18.58
C PRO A 421 -15.38 20.51 18.17
N HIS A 422 -14.73 19.36 18.14
CA HIS A 422 -15.35 18.08 17.79
C HIS A 422 -14.80 16.87 18.58
N ARG A 423 -13.91 17.13 19.56
CA ARG A 423 -13.32 16.11 20.45
C ARG A 423 -13.59 16.50 21.88
N LEU A 424 -13.59 15.53 22.79
CA LEU A 424 -13.72 15.80 24.24
C LEU A 424 -12.60 16.72 24.75
N SER A 425 -11.41 16.63 24.15
CA SER A 425 -10.26 17.50 24.46
C SER A 425 -10.44 18.96 24.03
N ASP A 426 -11.39 19.23 23.14
CA ASP A 426 -11.64 20.57 22.60
C ASP A 426 -12.65 21.36 23.45
N LEU A 427 -13.30 20.70 24.44
CA LEU A 427 -14.22 21.33 25.36
C LEU A 427 -13.48 22.30 26.30
N ALA A 428 -14.12 23.41 26.61
CA ALA A 428 -13.67 24.40 27.61
C ALA A 428 -13.72 23.88 29.07
N VAL A 429 -14.22 22.65 29.26
CA VAL A 429 -14.28 21.93 30.55
C VAL A 429 -13.72 20.52 30.38
N ASP A 430 -13.21 19.94 31.46
CA ASP A 430 -12.70 18.59 31.51
C ASP A 430 -13.34 17.72 32.60
N GLY A 431 -12.91 16.47 32.72
CA GLY A 431 -13.43 15.56 33.73
C GLY A 431 -13.18 16.02 35.18
N ASN A 432 -12.08 16.76 35.43
CA ASN A 432 -11.78 17.28 36.78
C ASN A 432 -12.75 18.43 37.15
N ASP A 433 -13.16 19.20 36.17
CA ASP A 433 -14.18 20.24 36.38
C ASP A 433 -15.50 19.63 36.83
N LEU A 434 -15.93 18.57 36.17
CA LEU A 434 -17.15 17.83 36.51
C LEU A 434 -17.06 17.16 37.91
N ILE A 435 -15.87 16.61 38.24
CA ILE A 435 -15.64 16.05 39.58
C ILE A 435 -15.78 17.14 40.66
N ARG A 436 -15.27 18.34 40.41
CA ARG A 436 -15.45 19.50 41.34
C ARG A 436 -16.91 19.93 41.49
N LEU A 437 -17.76 19.64 40.50
CA LEU A 437 -19.23 19.86 40.58
C LEU A 437 -19.95 18.75 41.32
N GLY A 438 -19.29 17.63 41.68
CA GLY A 438 -19.90 16.53 42.40
C GLY A 438 -20.17 15.27 41.59
N PHE A 439 -19.73 15.20 40.33
CA PHE A 439 -19.79 13.95 39.59
C PHE A 439 -18.76 12.93 40.13
N VAL A 440 -19.19 11.68 40.19
CA VAL A 440 -18.31 10.57 40.59
C VAL A 440 -17.55 10.08 39.35
N PRO A 441 -16.21 9.83 39.44
CA PRO A 441 -15.46 9.23 38.35
C PRO A 441 -16.09 7.90 37.90
N GLY A 442 -16.25 7.76 36.57
CA GLY A 442 -16.83 6.55 35.98
C GLY A 442 -17.55 6.77 34.66
N PRO A 443 -18.26 5.76 34.13
CA PRO A 443 -18.91 5.83 32.81
C PRO A 443 -19.89 6.99 32.65
N ARG A 444 -20.61 7.36 33.73
CA ARG A 444 -21.57 8.49 33.74
C ARG A 444 -20.92 9.83 33.48
N LEU A 445 -19.73 10.07 34.05
CA LEU A 445 -18.95 11.29 33.77
C LEU A 445 -18.58 11.40 32.29
N GLY A 446 -18.16 10.28 31.67
CA GLY A 446 -17.89 10.25 30.23
C GLY A 446 -19.13 10.45 29.37
N GLU A 447 -20.32 10.08 29.86
CA GLU A 447 -21.60 10.34 29.17
C GLU A 447 -21.96 11.83 29.21
N VAL A 448 -21.77 12.47 30.36
CA VAL A 448 -22.01 13.92 30.49
C VAL A 448 -21.05 14.71 29.58
N LEU A 449 -19.77 14.39 29.57
CA LEU A 449 -18.82 15.04 28.66
C LEU A 449 -19.22 14.85 27.17
N ARG A 450 -19.74 13.69 26.78
CA ARG A 450 -20.25 13.48 25.41
C ARG A 450 -21.49 14.34 25.13
N ARG A 451 -22.46 14.46 26.07
CA ARG A 451 -23.61 15.37 25.91
C ARG A 451 -23.18 16.83 25.77
N LEU A 452 -22.22 17.28 26.57
CA LEU A 452 -21.64 18.63 26.43
C LEU A 452 -20.96 18.82 25.07
N LEU A 453 -20.24 17.79 24.57
CA LEU A 453 -19.66 17.83 23.24
C LEU A 453 -20.75 17.92 22.16
N ASP A 454 -21.82 17.15 22.25
CA ASP A 454 -22.94 17.21 21.29
C ASP A 454 -23.57 18.61 21.22
N LEU A 455 -23.70 19.31 22.35
CA LEU A 455 -24.14 20.70 22.39
C LEU A 455 -23.18 21.66 21.68
N VAL A 456 -21.88 21.48 21.90
CA VAL A 456 -20.84 22.31 21.28
C VAL A 456 -20.69 22.00 19.79
N VAL A 457 -20.84 20.76 19.37
CA VAL A 457 -20.85 20.36 17.96
C VAL A 457 -22.07 20.99 17.24
N ALA A 458 -23.22 21.02 17.89
CA ALA A 458 -24.39 21.68 17.33
C ALA A 458 -24.16 23.21 17.19
N ASP A 459 -23.59 23.84 18.20
CA ASP A 459 -23.30 25.27 18.24
C ASP A 459 -21.96 25.55 18.91
N PRO A 460 -20.89 25.78 18.13
CA PRO A 460 -19.54 26.03 18.67
C PRO A 460 -19.42 27.23 19.60
N SER A 461 -20.32 28.21 19.49
CA SER A 461 -20.35 29.39 20.39
C SER A 461 -20.63 29.03 21.84
N ARG A 462 -21.24 27.85 22.08
CA ARG A 462 -21.53 27.32 23.43
C ARG A 462 -20.28 26.73 24.12
N ASN A 463 -19.14 26.68 23.47
CA ASN A 463 -17.89 26.17 24.07
C ASN A 463 -17.29 27.21 25.05
N GLU A 464 -18.08 27.69 25.97
CA GLU A 464 -17.67 28.60 27.04
C GLU A 464 -17.71 27.88 28.38
N ARG A 465 -16.62 28.00 29.17
CA ARG A 465 -16.47 27.28 30.43
C ARG A 465 -17.66 27.42 31.37
N GLN A 466 -18.11 28.65 31.62
CA GLN A 466 -19.21 28.88 32.57
C GLN A 466 -20.52 28.25 32.08
N GLY A 467 -20.87 28.45 30.81
CA GLY A 467 -22.07 27.87 30.21
C GLY A 467 -22.11 26.35 30.26
N LEU A 468 -20.93 25.69 29.99
CA LEU A 468 -20.82 24.24 30.08
C LEU A 468 -20.88 23.73 31.52
N LEU A 469 -20.37 24.46 32.50
CA LEU A 469 -20.47 24.10 33.92
C LEU A 469 -21.95 24.23 34.41
N ASP A 470 -22.68 25.23 33.96
CA ASP A 470 -24.09 25.41 34.32
C ASP A 470 -24.96 24.30 33.71
N GLU A 471 -24.68 23.91 32.45
CA GLU A 471 -25.37 22.79 31.83
C GLU A 471 -24.99 21.45 32.52
N ALA A 472 -23.74 21.27 32.91
CA ALA A 472 -23.34 20.09 33.68
C ALA A 472 -24.05 20.00 35.04
N ARG A 473 -24.26 21.12 35.75
CA ARG A 473 -25.06 21.13 37.01
C ARG A 473 -26.50 20.70 36.76
N ARG A 474 -27.14 21.23 35.72
CA ARG A 474 -28.47 20.83 35.32
C ARG A 474 -28.59 19.34 35.06
N LEU A 475 -27.64 18.78 34.34
CA LEU A 475 -27.57 17.33 34.07
C LEU A 475 -27.33 16.51 35.36
N LEU A 476 -26.55 17.03 36.32
CA LEU A 476 -26.35 16.37 37.61
C LEU A 476 -27.66 16.29 38.43
N GLU A 477 -28.42 17.39 38.47
CA GLU A 477 -29.72 17.46 39.16
C GLU A 477 -30.74 16.49 38.52
N GLU A 478 -30.81 16.44 37.17
CA GLU A 478 -31.66 15.48 36.44
C GLU A 478 -31.31 14.02 36.71
N MET A 479 -30.04 13.72 37.00
CA MET A 479 -29.56 12.35 37.29
C MET A 479 -29.77 11.93 38.76
N GLN A 480 -30.06 12.89 39.64
CA GLN A 480 -30.32 12.67 41.06
C GLN A 480 -31.83 12.62 41.39
N ALA A 481 -32.67 13.20 40.52
CA ALA A 481 -34.13 13.15 40.60
C ALA A 481 -34.66 11.81 40.04
#